data_35eaaa32d396f01d0fbac6ff2577e6ef
#
_entry.id   35eaaa32d396f01d0fbac6ff2577e6ef
#
_cell.length_a   1.000
_cell.length_b   1.000
_cell.length_c   1.000
_cell.angle_alpha   90.00
_cell.angle_beta   90.00
_cell.angle_gamma   90.00
#
_symmetry.space_group_name_H-M   'P 1'
#
loop_
_entity.id
_entity.type
_entity.pdbx_description
1 polymer ?
#
loop_
_entity_poly.entity_id
_entity_poly.type
_entity_poly.pdbx_seq_one_letter_code
_entity_poly.pdbx_strand_id
1 'polypeptide(L)'
;DPREQEDPSLDVKWRQFRCDQITEVANMIAEVVHSYGKTMAASPFPTPKMASRMVRQDWGKWNLDIVFPMVYHTFYTGDASFISDCTVENVRDKNDMTTLYCGMTATDGPMMFECMDAALNNGAQGIAVFTIHGLRSPEVKRQFKAYTDSVRVVRAANGGVIKATHPEVADPDPFKHEGI
;
A
#
# COMPACT_ATOMS: atom_id res chain seq x y z
N ASP A 1 29.73 -15.05 4.45
CA ASP A 1 29.32 -15.46 3.09
C ASP A 1 27.90 -16.06 3.18
N PRO A 2 26.91 -15.54 2.45
CA PRO A 2 25.52 -16.05 2.52
C PRO A 2 25.40 -17.51 2.05
N ARG A 3 26.37 -18.03 1.29
CA ARG A 3 26.40 -19.42 0.84
C ARG A 3 26.75 -20.42 1.96
N GLU A 4 27.25 -19.92 3.06
CA GLU A 4 27.64 -20.73 4.24
C GLU A 4 26.53 -20.83 5.27
N GLN A 5 25.39 -20.14 5.03
CA GLN A 5 24.23 -20.12 5.90
C GLN A 5 23.16 -21.10 5.41
N GLU A 6 22.49 -21.77 6.35
CA GLU A 6 21.38 -22.67 6.04
C GLU A 6 20.23 -21.90 5.35
N ASP A 7 19.92 -20.70 5.85
CA ASP A 7 18.96 -19.79 5.22
C ASP A 7 19.55 -18.38 5.09
N PRO A 8 20.10 -18.02 3.92
CA PRO A 8 20.65 -16.68 3.68
C PRO A 8 19.64 -15.55 3.84
N SER A 9 18.34 -15.83 3.76
CA SER A 9 17.30 -14.80 3.89
C SER A 9 17.21 -14.26 5.32
N LEU A 10 17.67 -15.01 6.31
CA LEU A 10 17.74 -14.61 7.71
C LEU A 10 18.94 -13.72 8.03
N ASP A 11 19.98 -13.72 7.17
CA ASP A 11 21.11 -12.82 7.33
C ASP A 11 20.69 -11.36 7.08
N VAL A 12 20.66 -10.57 8.15
CA VAL A 12 20.25 -9.17 8.10
C VAL A 12 21.14 -8.34 7.19
N LYS A 13 22.47 -8.57 7.22
CA LYS A 13 23.43 -7.82 6.38
C LYS A 13 23.27 -8.17 4.91
N TRP A 14 23.09 -9.45 4.59
CA TRP A 14 22.84 -9.89 3.22
C TRP A 14 21.50 -9.36 2.70
N ARG A 15 20.45 -9.42 3.51
CA ARG A 15 19.15 -8.85 3.15
C ARG A 15 19.24 -7.36 2.90
N GLN A 16 19.91 -6.60 3.79
CA GLN A 16 20.10 -5.16 3.62
C GLN A 16 20.89 -4.85 2.34
N PHE A 17 22.00 -5.54 2.11
CA PHE A 17 22.74 -5.38 0.86
C PHE A 17 21.86 -5.58 -0.38
N ARG A 18 21.01 -6.61 -0.38
CA ARG A 18 20.06 -6.86 -1.49
C ARG A 18 19.01 -5.75 -1.64
N CYS A 19 18.50 -5.23 -0.52
CA CYS A 19 17.58 -4.09 -0.53
C CYS A 19 18.25 -2.83 -1.10
N ASP A 20 19.49 -2.57 -0.71
CA ASP A 20 20.23 -1.39 -1.16
C ASP A 20 20.48 -1.44 -2.67
N GLN A 21 20.83 -2.60 -3.22
CA GLN A 21 21.01 -2.77 -4.68
C GLN A 21 19.71 -2.52 -5.45
N ILE A 22 18.56 -3.03 -4.96
CA ILE A 22 17.28 -2.79 -5.61
C ILE A 22 16.89 -1.31 -5.48
N THR A 23 17.14 -0.70 -4.33
CA THR A 23 16.87 0.73 -4.09
C THR A 23 17.70 1.61 -5.03
N GLU A 24 18.98 1.31 -5.20
CA GLU A 24 19.86 2.03 -6.14
C GLU A 24 19.29 2.00 -7.57
N VAL A 25 18.94 0.80 -8.07
CA VAL A 25 18.36 0.65 -9.41
C VAL A 25 17.03 1.39 -9.52
N ALA A 26 16.14 1.29 -8.52
CA ALA A 26 14.86 1.99 -8.53
C ALA A 26 15.04 3.51 -8.59
N ASN A 27 15.99 4.04 -7.81
CA ASN A 27 16.28 5.48 -7.80
C ASN A 27 16.96 5.97 -9.07
N MET A 28 17.85 5.18 -9.69
CA MET A 28 18.40 5.49 -11.01
C MET A 28 17.32 5.58 -12.08
N ILE A 29 16.33 4.66 -12.05
CA ILE A 29 15.19 4.72 -12.97
C ILE A 29 14.35 5.99 -12.70
N ALA A 30 14.10 6.31 -11.44
CA ALA A 30 13.35 7.50 -11.06
C ALA A 30 14.03 8.78 -11.55
N GLU A 31 15.34 8.91 -11.42
CA GLU A 31 16.13 10.03 -11.95
C GLU A 31 15.94 10.21 -13.46
N VAL A 32 16.03 9.12 -14.21
CA VAL A 32 15.79 9.14 -15.66
C VAL A 32 14.36 9.59 -15.97
N VAL A 33 13.35 9.01 -15.30
CA VAL A 33 11.94 9.38 -15.50
C VAL A 33 11.70 10.87 -15.20
N HIS A 34 12.24 11.35 -14.08
CA HIS A 34 12.12 12.75 -13.66
C HIS A 34 12.85 13.70 -14.62
N SER A 35 13.98 13.30 -15.19
CA SER A 35 14.70 14.12 -16.17
C SER A 35 13.88 14.43 -17.42
N TYR A 36 12.89 13.57 -17.73
CA TYR A 36 11.91 13.80 -18.79
C TYR A 36 10.63 14.50 -18.32
N GLY A 37 10.58 15.00 -17.08
CA GLY A 37 9.41 15.64 -16.47
C GLY A 37 8.21 14.67 -16.32
N LYS A 38 8.48 13.38 -16.11
CA LYS A 38 7.46 12.34 -15.96
C LYS A 38 7.37 11.88 -14.52
N THR A 39 6.21 11.33 -14.17
CA THR A 39 5.89 10.78 -12.86
C THR A 39 6.38 9.33 -12.78
N MET A 40 7.10 8.98 -11.72
CA MET A 40 7.50 7.61 -11.40
C MET A 40 6.53 6.99 -10.39
N ALA A 41 5.96 5.85 -10.73
CA ALA A 41 5.08 5.10 -9.83
C ALA A 41 5.48 3.63 -9.75
N ALA A 42 5.16 2.98 -8.62
CA ALA A 42 5.39 1.56 -8.42
C ALA A 42 4.27 0.89 -7.64
N SER A 43 4.10 -0.43 -7.85
CA SER A 43 3.19 -1.29 -7.08
C SER A 43 4.02 -2.36 -6.35
N PRO A 44 4.67 -2.02 -5.22
CA PRO A 44 5.47 -2.96 -4.46
C PRO A 44 4.60 -3.84 -3.55
N PHE A 45 5.25 -4.76 -2.82
CA PHE A 45 4.63 -5.55 -1.76
C PHE A 45 4.07 -4.67 -0.63
N PRO A 46 3.17 -5.21 0.25
CA PRO A 46 2.25 -4.43 1.07
C PRO A 46 2.86 -3.30 1.89
N THR A 47 3.98 -3.57 2.59
CA THR A 47 4.65 -2.53 3.39
C THR A 47 6.15 -2.56 3.13
N PRO A 48 6.91 -1.46 3.38
CA PRO A 48 8.36 -1.47 3.25
C PRO A 48 9.02 -2.60 4.01
N LYS A 49 8.52 -2.91 5.21
CA LYS A 49 9.05 -3.96 6.07
C LYS A 49 8.78 -5.36 5.52
N MET A 50 7.53 -5.67 5.18
CA MET A 50 7.18 -6.94 4.55
C MET A 50 7.93 -7.12 3.23
N ALA A 51 7.93 -6.10 2.39
CA ALA A 51 8.55 -6.12 1.08
C ALA A 51 10.08 -6.30 1.16
N SER A 52 10.76 -5.66 2.09
CA SER A 52 12.20 -5.83 2.30
C SER A 52 12.54 -7.26 2.74
N ARG A 53 11.69 -7.85 3.57
CA ARG A 53 11.88 -9.22 4.06
C ARG A 53 11.59 -10.27 2.98
N MET A 54 10.45 -10.16 2.30
CA MET A 54 9.98 -11.16 1.34
C MET A 54 10.72 -11.07 0.00
N VAL A 55 10.85 -9.85 -0.54
CA VAL A 55 11.29 -9.62 -1.93
C VAL A 55 12.41 -8.59 -2.08
N ARG A 56 12.96 -8.09 -0.99
CA ARG A 56 14.05 -7.11 -0.95
C ARG A 56 13.68 -5.72 -1.49
N GLN A 57 12.40 -5.39 -1.47
CA GLN A 57 11.87 -4.09 -1.89
C GLN A 57 11.77 -3.15 -0.67
N ASP A 58 12.83 -2.42 -0.35
CA ASP A 58 12.82 -1.37 0.67
C ASP A 58 12.26 -0.06 0.07
N TRP A 59 11.01 -0.14 -0.40
CA TRP A 59 10.40 0.89 -1.23
C TRP A 59 10.12 2.21 -0.51
N GLY A 60 10.13 2.23 0.81
CA GLY A 60 10.09 3.47 1.59
C GLY A 60 11.26 4.41 1.29
N LYS A 61 12.36 3.87 0.76
CA LYS A 61 13.56 4.62 0.34
C LYS A 61 13.59 4.95 -1.15
N TRP A 62 12.57 4.55 -1.91
CA TRP A 62 12.54 4.80 -3.34
C TRP A 62 12.04 6.22 -3.62
N ASN A 63 12.62 6.88 -4.63
CA ASN A 63 12.25 8.22 -5.05
C ASN A 63 11.03 8.17 -5.99
N LEU A 64 9.89 7.77 -5.45
CA LEU A 64 8.62 7.64 -6.17
C LEU A 64 7.74 8.86 -5.94
N ASP A 65 7.01 9.29 -6.98
CA ASP A 65 5.92 10.27 -6.84
C ASP A 65 4.66 9.62 -6.30
N ILE A 66 4.38 8.38 -6.74
CA ILE A 66 3.18 7.63 -6.35
C ILE A 66 3.54 6.18 -6.04
N VAL A 67 2.98 5.64 -4.97
CA VAL A 67 3.09 4.23 -4.64
C VAL A 67 1.70 3.60 -4.50
N PHE A 68 1.56 2.38 -5.06
CA PHE A 68 0.37 1.54 -4.99
C PHE A 68 0.72 0.21 -4.31
N PRO A 69 1.02 0.16 -2.99
CA PRO A 69 1.38 -1.09 -2.34
C PRO A 69 0.28 -2.12 -2.50
N MET A 70 0.65 -3.35 -2.82
CA MET A 70 -0.27 -4.46 -3.09
C MET A 70 -0.84 -5.04 -1.79
N VAL A 71 -1.62 -4.23 -1.03
CA VAL A 71 -2.24 -4.63 0.24
C VAL A 71 -3.51 -5.45 -0.06
N TYR A 72 -3.35 -6.53 -0.84
CA TYR A 72 -4.46 -7.36 -1.28
C TYR A 72 -4.93 -8.27 -0.13
N HIS A 73 -5.82 -7.76 0.72
CA HIS A 73 -6.30 -8.43 1.93
C HIS A 73 -6.68 -9.90 1.74
N THR A 74 -7.29 -10.24 0.59
CA THR A 74 -7.67 -11.63 0.28
C THR A 74 -6.47 -12.56 0.09
N PHE A 75 -5.27 -12.04 -0.16
CA PHE A 75 -4.05 -12.85 -0.33
C PHE A 75 -3.32 -13.07 1.00
N TYR A 76 -3.66 -12.31 2.04
CA TYR A 76 -3.02 -12.36 3.35
C TYR A 76 -3.98 -12.81 4.44
N THR A 77 -4.81 -11.94 4.97
CA THR A 77 -5.68 -12.24 6.12
C THR A 77 -7.17 -12.14 5.84
N GLY A 78 -7.53 -11.46 4.76
CA GLY A 78 -8.90 -11.41 4.29
C GLY A 78 -9.82 -10.36 4.92
N ASP A 79 -9.33 -9.43 5.76
CA ASP A 79 -10.17 -8.42 6.40
C ASP A 79 -9.64 -6.98 6.30
N ALA A 80 -10.44 -6.03 6.79
CA ALA A 80 -10.12 -4.60 6.76
C ALA A 80 -9.04 -4.22 7.79
N SER A 81 -8.80 -5.04 8.83
CA SER A 81 -7.77 -4.75 9.83
C SER A 81 -6.38 -4.83 9.20
N PHE A 82 -6.13 -5.80 8.33
CA PHE A 82 -4.88 -5.88 7.57
C PHE A 82 -4.64 -4.64 6.71
N ILE A 83 -5.69 -4.12 6.05
CA ILE A 83 -5.60 -2.86 5.28
C ILE A 83 -5.23 -1.69 6.19
N SER A 84 -5.88 -1.59 7.36
CA SER A 84 -5.61 -0.56 8.36
C SER A 84 -4.14 -0.58 8.81
N ASP A 85 -3.67 -1.73 9.29
CA ASP A 85 -2.33 -1.93 9.81
C ASP A 85 -1.24 -1.61 8.76
N CYS A 86 -1.39 -2.16 7.56
CA CYS A 86 -0.49 -1.87 6.46
C CYS A 86 -0.50 -0.38 6.06
N THR A 87 -1.67 0.27 6.07
CA THR A 87 -1.76 1.68 5.69
C THR A 87 -1.05 2.57 6.70
N VAL A 88 -1.24 2.33 8.01
CA VAL A 88 -0.51 3.04 9.08
C VAL A 88 1.00 2.90 8.92
N GLU A 89 1.49 1.66 8.70
CA GLU A 89 2.92 1.42 8.46
C GLU A 89 3.40 2.16 7.21
N ASN A 90 2.65 2.08 6.11
CA ASN A 90 3.00 2.72 4.85
C ASN A 90 3.08 4.24 4.96
N VAL A 91 2.15 4.87 5.67
CA VAL A 91 2.16 6.32 5.92
C VAL A 91 3.39 6.72 6.72
N ARG A 92 3.76 5.94 7.73
CA ARG A 92 4.94 6.18 8.56
C ARG A 92 6.25 6.01 7.80
N ASP A 93 6.36 4.96 6.99
CA ASP A 93 7.64 4.47 6.46
C ASP A 93 7.90 4.85 4.99
N LYS A 94 6.91 5.41 4.27
CA LYS A 94 7.10 5.92 2.90
C LYS A 94 7.98 7.17 2.88
N ASN A 95 8.58 7.47 1.74
CA ASN A 95 9.19 8.77 1.51
C ASN A 95 8.12 9.88 1.61
N ASP A 96 8.43 10.98 2.30
CA ASP A 96 7.50 12.08 2.55
C ASP A 96 6.89 12.68 1.27
N MET A 97 7.67 12.70 0.18
CA MET A 97 7.22 13.23 -1.12
C MET A 97 6.32 12.26 -1.90
N THR A 98 6.23 11.00 -1.47
CA THR A 98 5.46 9.97 -2.17
C THR A 98 3.99 10.02 -1.81
N THR A 99 3.12 10.07 -2.80
CA THR A 99 1.66 9.92 -2.64
C THR A 99 1.31 8.44 -2.50
N LEU A 100 0.54 8.10 -1.47
CA LEU A 100 0.12 6.72 -1.17
C LEU A 100 -1.31 6.46 -1.66
N TYR A 101 -1.46 5.50 -2.59
CA TYR A 101 -2.74 4.91 -2.97
C TYR A 101 -2.76 3.45 -2.52
N CYS A 102 -3.59 3.10 -1.55
CA CYS A 102 -3.66 1.72 -1.06
C CYS A 102 -4.22 0.78 -2.13
N GLY A 103 -3.44 -0.24 -2.50
CA GLY A 103 -3.86 -1.30 -3.40
C GLY A 103 -4.68 -2.35 -2.65
N MET A 104 -5.89 -2.66 -3.14
CA MET A 104 -6.76 -3.66 -2.53
C MET A 104 -7.46 -4.51 -3.56
N THR A 105 -7.92 -5.70 -3.13
CA THR A 105 -8.69 -6.59 -4.00
C THR A 105 -10.12 -6.08 -4.15
N ALA A 106 -10.66 -6.12 -5.39
CA ALA A 106 -12.08 -5.96 -5.60
C ALA A 106 -12.79 -7.22 -5.09
N THR A 107 -13.58 -7.06 -4.04
CA THR A 107 -14.44 -8.10 -3.48
C THR A 107 -15.90 -7.69 -3.58
N ASP A 108 -16.81 -8.66 -3.42
CA ASP A 108 -18.24 -8.36 -3.42
C ASP A 108 -18.67 -7.80 -2.06
N GLY A 109 -19.50 -6.76 -2.10
CA GLY A 109 -20.26 -6.29 -0.97
C GLY A 109 -19.51 -5.46 0.07
N PRO A 110 -19.95 -5.49 1.34
CA PRO A 110 -19.52 -4.58 2.39
C PRO A 110 -18.02 -4.55 2.66
N MET A 111 -17.36 -5.71 2.59
CA MET A 111 -15.92 -5.85 2.89
C MET A 111 -15.05 -4.93 2.03
N MET A 112 -15.38 -4.74 0.75
CA MET A 112 -14.60 -3.83 -0.10
C MET A 112 -14.66 -2.38 0.42
N PHE A 113 -15.83 -1.94 0.87
CA PHE A 113 -16.00 -0.58 1.37
C PHE A 113 -15.37 -0.39 2.74
N GLU A 114 -15.45 -1.41 3.61
CA GLU A 114 -14.72 -1.42 4.89
C GLU A 114 -13.20 -1.30 4.67
N CYS A 115 -12.66 -2.03 3.70
CA CYS A 115 -11.24 -1.92 3.31
C CYS A 115 -10.89 -0.53 2.75
N MET A 116 -11.78 0.07 1.94
CA MET A 116 -11.59 1.42 1.42
C MET A 116 -11.59 2.46 2.55
N ASP A 117 -12.54 2.36 3.46
CA ASP A 117 -12.60 3.22 4.65
C ASP A 117 -11.37 3.04 5.53
N ALA A 118 -10.94 1.81 5.78
CA ALA A 118 -9.74 1.52 6.55
C ALA A 118 -8.49 2.20 5.95
N ALA A 119 -8.30 2.13 4.63
CA ALA A 119 -7.18 2.79 3.98
C ALA A 119 -7.27 4.32 4.06
N LEU A 120 -8.41 4.90 3.71
CA LEU A 120 -8.59 6.35 3.65
C LEU A 120 -8.53 6.98 5.05
N ASN A 121 -9.09 6.33 6.07
CA ASN A 121 -9.09 6.80 7.45
C ASN A 121 -7.69 6.75 8.09
N ASN A 122 -6.81 5.89 7.60
CA ASN A 122 -5.43 5.77 8.06
C ASN A 122 -4.41 6.51 7.18
N GLY A 123 -4.86 7.43 6.32
CA GLY A 123 -4.01 8.41 5.66
C GLY A 123 -3.60 8.08 4.22
N ALA A 124 -4.16 7.05 3.59
CA ALA A 124 -4.02 6.88 2.15
C ALA A 124 -4.70 8.04 1.41
N GLN A 125 -4.03 8.61 0.41
CA GLN A 125 -4.59 9.68 -0.41
C GLN A 125 -5.55 9.17 -1.49
N GLY A 126 -5.59 7.87 -1.70
CA GLY A 126 -6.49 7.23 -2.65
C GLY A 126 -6.44 5.71 -2.59
N ILE A 127 -7.18 5.09 -3.50
CA ILE A 127 -7.35 3.64 -3.58
C ILE A 127 -7.00 3.17 -4.98
N ALA A 128 -6.31 2.02 -5.09
CA ALA A 128 -6.08 1.28 -6.32
C ALA A 128 -6.74 -0.10 -6.22
N VAL A 129 -7.70 -0.39 -7.10
CA VAL A 129 -8.48 -1.63 -7.05
C VAL A 129 -7.92 -2.68 -8.00
N PHE A 130 -7.57 -3.83 -7.49
CA PHE A 130 -7.14 -5.01 -8.24
C PHE A 130 -8.22 -6.12 -8.15
N THR A 131 -9.01 -6.42 -9.21
CA THR A 131 -8.94 -5.87 -10.56
C THR A 131 -10.32 -5.36 -10.99
N ILE A 132 -10.41 -4.74 -12.18
CA ILE A 132 -11.68 -4.31 -12.78
C ILE A 132 -12.69 -5.47 -12.95
N HIS A 133 -12.21 -6.70 -12.99
CA HIS A 133 -13.07 -7.87 -13.07
C HIS A 133 -14.02 -8.01 -11.87
N GLY A 134 -13.60 -7.62 -10.67
CA GLY A 134 -14.45 -7.59 -9.50
C GLY A 134 -15.58 -6.54 -9.57
N LEU A 135 -15.41 -5.52 -10.43
CA LEU A 135 -16.42 -4.47 -10.65
C LEU A 135 -17.39 -4.79 -11.80
N ARG A 136 -17.39 -6.02 -12.35
CA ARG A 136 -18.29 -6.39 -13.47
C ARG A 136 -19.73 -6.55 -13.05
N SER A 137 -20.01 -6.96 -11.81
CA SER A 137 -21.37 -7.03 -11.28
C SER A 137 -22.01 -5.64 -11.34
N PRO A 138 -23.20 -5.51 -11.98
CA PRO A 138 -23.91 -4.24 -12.02
C PRO A 138 -24.18 -3.67 -10.62
N GLU A 139 -24.46 -4.53 -9.65
CA GLU A 139 -24.71 -4.13 -8.27
C GLU A 139 -23.44 -3.59 -7.60
N VAL A 140 -22.31 -4.30 -7.68
CA VAL A 140 -21.02 -3.84 -7.13
C VAL A 140 -20.60 -2.53 -7.80
N LYS A 141 -20.77 -2.41 -9.11
CA LYS A 141 -20.48 -1.17 -9.84
C LYS A 141 -21.33 0.01 -9.36
N ARG A 142 -22.61 -0.20 -9.12
CA ARG A 142 -23.52 0.81 -8.59
C ARG A 142 -23.11 1.25 -7.18
N GLN A 143 -22.83 0.30 -6.31
CA GLN A 143 -22.36 0.55 -4.94
C GLN A 143 -21.01 1.28 -4.93
N PHE A 144 -20.04 0.84 -5.74
CA PHE A 144 -18.75 1.49 -5.89
C PHE A 144 -18.88 2.94 -6.35
N LYS A 145 -19.75 3.20 -7.33
CA LYS A 145 -20.01 4.57 -7.79
C LYS A 145 -20.61 5.42 -6.67
N ALA A 146 -21.60 4.91 -5.95
CA ALA A 146 -22.22 5.63 -4.84
C ALA A 146 -21.21 5.96 -3.73
N TYR A 147 -20.33 4.99 -3.39
CA TYR A 147 -19.26 5.20 -2.43
C TYR A 147 -18.28 6.30 -2.90
N THR A 148 -17.79 6.22 -4.12
CA THR A 148 -16.84 7.20 -4.65
C THR A 148 -17.44 8.61 -4.75
N ASP A 149 -18.72 8.71 -5.06
CA ASP A 149 -19.42 10.00 -5.09
C ASP A 149 -19.57 10.59 -3.67
N SER A 150 -19.86 9.76 -2.65
CA SER A 150 -19.94 10.19 -1.25
C SER A 150 -18.60 10.70 -0.72
N VAL A 151 -17.50 10.00 -1.02
CA VAL A 151 -16.13 10.42 -0.64
C VAL A 151 -15.74 11.74 -1.30
N ARG A 152 -16.13 11.96 -2.56
CA ARG A 152 -15.88 13.23 -3.25
C ARG A 152 -16.60 14.41 -2.59
N VAL A 153 -17.84 14.20 -2.17
CA VAL A 153 -18.62 15.25 -1.47
C VAL A 153 -17.96 15.62 -0.14
N VAL A 154 -17.54 14.63 0.64
CA VAL A 154 -16.83 14.88 1.91
C VAL A 154 -15.50 15.62 1.69
N ARG A 155 -14.73 15.24 0.68
CA ARG A 155 -13.49 15.95 0.30
C ARG A 155 -13.76 17.40 -0.08
N ALA A 156 -14.77 17.64 -0.92
CA ALA A 156 -15.13 18.99 -1.34
C ALA A 156 -15.58 19.87 -0.15
N ALA A 157 -16.35 19.31 0.78
CA ALA A 157 -16.85 20.02 1.96
C ALA A 157 -15.74 20.35 2.98
N ASN A 158 -14.71 19.52 3.09
CA ASN A 158 -13.65 19.64 4.10
C ASN A 158 -12.33 20.18 3.54
N GLY A 159 -12.31 20.81 2.38
CA GLY A 159 -11.09 21.36 1.79
C GLY A 159 -10.03 20.32 1.44
N GLY A 160 -10.45 19.10 1.10
CA GLY A 160 -9.56 17.99 0.73
C GLY A 160 -9.13 17.07 1.88
N VAL A 161 -9.56 17.35 3.10
CA VAL A 161 -9.30 16.49 4.27
C VAL A 161 -10.44 15.47 4.42
N ILE A 162 -10.12 14.18 4.35
CA ILE A 162 -11.07 13.11 4.73
C ILE A 162 -11.02 13.02 6.25
N LYS A 163 -12.14 13.35 6.92
CA LYS A 163 -12.27 13.04 8.35
C LYS A 163 -12.85 11.63 8.46
N ALA A 164 -12.11 10.78 9.18
CA ALA A 164 -12.56 9.44 9.52
C ALA A 164 -13.88 9.48 10.29
N THR A 165 -14.80 8.62 9.90
CA THR A 165 -16.06 8.40 10.63
C THR A 165 -15.94 7.25 11.65
N HIS A 166 -14.78 6.60 11.74
CA HIS A 166 -14.53 5.49 12.66
C HIS A 166 -13.58 5.88 13.80
N PRO A 167 -13.77 5.27 14.99
CA PRO A 167 -12.91 5.56 16.14
C PRO A 167 -11.45 5.22 15.85
N GLU A 168 -10.56 5.99 16.48
CA GLU A 168 -9.11 5.77 16.43
C GLU A 168 -8.79 4.29 16.65
N VAL A 169 -8.15 3.68 15.67
CA VAL A 169 -7.57 2.35 15.83
C VAL A 169 -6.32 2.54 16.69
N ALA A 170 -6.28 1.90 17.86
CA ALA A 170 -5.09 1.84 18.69
C ALA A 170 -3.90 1.33 17.86
N ASP A 171 -2.70 1.87 18.11
CA ASP A 171 -1.46 1.56 17.38
C ASP A 171 -1.38 0.05 17.06
N PRO A 172 -1.65 -0.34 15.81
CA PRO A 172 -1.78 -1.75 15.48
C PRO A 172 -0.40 -2.39 15.47
N ASP A 173 -0.27 -3.55 16.07
CA ASP A 173 0.93 -4.38 15.91
C ASP A 173 1.03 -4.82 14.43
N PRO A 174 1.94 -4.26 13.63
CA PRO A 174 2.06 -4.58 12.21
C PRO A 174 2.49 -6.04 11.97
N PHE A 175 2.79 -6.80 13.02
CA PHE A 175 3.27 -8.19 12.95
C PHE A 175 2.20 -9.23 13.23
N LYS A 176 0.97 -8.86 13.59
CA LYS A 176 -0.12 -9.82 13.74
C LYS A 176 -0.34 -10.72 12.53
N HIS A 177 0.12 -10.28 11.37
CA HIS A 177 -0.07 -10.94 10.08
C HIS A 177 1.21 -11.58 9.51
N GLU A 178 2.29 -11.65 10.29
CA GLU A 178 3.56 -12.28 9.85
C GLU A 178 3.55 -13.83 9.91
N GLY A 179 2.39 -14.45 9.91
CA GLY A 179 2.22 -15.91 9.89
C GLY A 179 2.43 -16.58 8.52
N ILE A 180 3.19 -15.96 7.61
CA ILE A 180 3.57 -16.52 6.30
C ILE A 180 5.08 -16.57 6.19
#